data_56fe25055f32581a43ca86d3dfa8542c
#
_entry.id   56fe25055f32581a43ca86d3dfa8542c
#
_cell.length_a   1.000
_cell.length_b   1.000
_cell.length_c   1.000
_cell.angle_alpha   90.00
_cell.angle_beta   90.00
_cell.angle_gamma   90.00
#
_symmetry.space_group_name_H-M   'P 1'
#
loop_
_entity.id
_entity.type
_entity.pdbx_description
1 polymer ?
#
loop_
_entity_poly.entity_id
_entity_poly.type
_entity_poly.pdbx_seq_one_letter_code
_entity_poly.pdbx_strand_id
1 'polypeptide(L)'
;MYNVVMVRVEFVLDSWKAVRQDTITAVEDFPADEFDFRATPDVMQFGETAGHILLAGEVLSGLLLEGCENFTGPDFREKRKAHVRQLPSSPTQKWLAFELRKSIGEITDALAKQTPEFYAGVVTRMDGVPVTRLEMVQSIKEHEMVHRAQLFFCLRLKGIVPATTRRRMAQQAAK
;
A
#
# COMPACT_ATOMS: atom_id res chain seq x y z
N MET A 1 -31.37 13.17 17.86
CA MET A 1 -31.11 12.30 16.70
C MET A 1 -29.61 12.34 16.45
N TYR A 2 -28.86 11.29 16.79
CA TYR A 2 -27.42 11.27 16.54
C TYR A 2 -27.19 11.05 15.06
N ASN A 3 -26.54 11.99 14.38
CA ASN A 3 -26.03 11.75 13.03
C ASN A 3 -24.90 10.71 13.15
N VAL A 4 -25.22 9.46 12.85
CA VAL A 4 -24.19 8.42 12.70
C VAL A 4 -23.45 8.73 11.40
N VAL A 5 -22.26 9.28 11.53
CA VAL A 5 -21.35 9.43 10.39
C VAL A 5 -20.80 8.04 10.08
N MET A 6 -21.38 7.37 9.09
CA MET A 6 -20.86 6.11 8.60
C MET A 6 -19.66 6.38 7.70
N VAL A 7 -18.52 5.73 8.00
CA VAL A 7 -17.39 5.70 7.06
C VAL A 7 -17.80 4.82 5.88
N ARG A 8 -17.86 5.42 4.68
CA ARG A 8 -18.23 4.70 3.47
C ARG A 8 -17.02 3.98 2.89
N VAL A 9 -17.17 2.70 2.60
CA VAL A 9 -16.12 1.84 2.08
C VAL A 9 -15.49 2.39 0.80
N GLU A 10 -16.31 2.89 -0.12
CA GLU A 10 -15.85 3.46 -1.39
C GLU A 10 -14.84 4.59 -1.18
N PHE A 11 -15.00 5.43 -0.17
CA PHE A 11 -14.03 6.49 0.13
C PHE A 11 -12.70 5.96 0.67
N VAL A 12 -12.73 4.85 1.42
CA VAL A 12 -11.50 4.20 1.89
C VAL A 12 -10.74 3.62 0.69
N LEU A 13 -11.43 2.96 -0.23
CA LEU A 13 -10.85 2.37 -1.44
C LEU A 13 -10.30 3.45 -2.39
N ASP A 14 -11.08 4.51 -2.64
CA ASP A 14 -10.65 5.63 -3.47
C ASP A 14 -9.45 6.38 -2.87
N SER A 15 -9.44 6.54 -1.54
CA SER A 15 -8.29 7.08 -0.81
C SER A 15 -7.05 6.19 -1.00
N TRP A 16 -7.22 4.85 -1.00
CA TRP A 16 -6.09 3.95 -1.22
C TRP A 16 -5.59 4.01 -2.67
N LYS A 17 -6.48 4.06 -3.66
CA LYS A 17 -6.09 4.32 -5.07
C LYS A 17 -5.27 5.60 -5.22
N ALA A 18 -5.67 6.67 -4.53
CA ALA A 18 -4.93 7.94 -4.55
C ALA A 18 -3.54 7.82 -3.88
N VAL A 19 -3.43 7.12 -2.74
CA VAL A 19 -2.16 6.81 -2.08
C VAL A 19 -1.25 6.01 -3.02
N ARG A 20 -1.78 4.95 -3.64
CA ARG A 20 -1.05 4.10 -4.59
C ARG A 20 -0.61 4.87 -5.84
N GLN A 21 -1.44 5.78 -6.35
CA GLN A 21 -1.03 6.62 -7.48
C GLN A 21 0.20 7.47 -7.14
N ASP A 22 0.27 8.01 -5.93
CA ASP A 22 1.44 8.76 -5.46
C ASP A 22 2.67 7.85 -5.27
N THR A 23 2.48 6.60 -4.83
CA THR A 23 3.54 5.58 -4.77
C THR A 23 4.07 5.26 -6.17
N ILE A 24 3.18 5.03 -7.15
CA ILE A 24 3.54 4.77 -8.54
C ILE A 24 4.35 5.93 -9.12
N THR A 25 3.87 7.16 -8.91
CA THR A 25 4.59 8.36 -9.38
C THR A 25 5.97 8.49 -8.73
N ALA A 26 6.12 8.12 -7.44
CA ALA A 26 7.43 8.10 -6.79
C ALA A 26 8.38 7.09 -7.44
N VAL A 27 7.86 5.91 -7.81
CA VAL A 27 8.62 4.88 -8.53
C VAL A 27 9.02 5.37 -9.92
N GLU A 28 8.11 6.03 -10.65
CA GLU A 28 8.35 6.56 -11.99
C GLU A 28 9.32 7.78 -12.01
N ASP A 29 9.32 8.59 -10.95
CA ASP A 29 10.19 9.76 -10.80
C ASP A 29 11.64 9.39 -10.40
N PHE A 30 11.86 8.21 -9.79
CA PHE A 30 13.18 7.82 -9.30
C PHE A 30 14.09 7.34 -10.45
N PRO A 31 15.42 7.66 -10.45
CA PRO A 31 16.33 7.22 -11.50
C PRO A 31 16.33 5.70 -11.67
N ALA A 32 16.09 5.24 -12.90
CA ALA A 32 15.90 3.80 -13.18
C ALA A 32 17.18 2.97 -12.98
N ASP A 33 18.34 3.58 -13.10
CA ASP A 33 19.67 3.00 -12.92
C ASP A 33 20.16 3.01 -11.46
N GLU A 34 19.36 3.60 -10.54
CA GLU A 34 19.71 3.72 -9.14
C GLU A 34 18.69 3.02 -8.19
N PHE A 35 17.96 2.02 -8.68
CA PHE A 35 16.92 1.32 -7.91
C PHE A 35 17.46 0.53 -6.71
N ASP A 36 18.75 0.27 -6.65
CA ASP A 36 19.48 -0.29 -5.50
C ASP A 36 19.89 0.75 -4.46
N PHE A 37 19.57 2.05 -4.68
CA PHE A 37 19.84 3.11 -3.72
C PHE A 37 19.16 2.83 -2.37
N ARG A 38 19.92 3.04 -1.30
CA ARG A 38 19.42 3.04 0.09
C ARG A 38 19.97 4.25 0.85
N ALA A 39 19.13 4.84 1.69
CA ALA A 39 19.53 6.03 2.46
C ALA A 39 20.59 5.72 3.52
N THR A 40 20.49 4.53 4.15
CA THR A 40 21.45 4.00 5.13
C THR A 40 21.60 2.48 4.94
N PRO A 41 22.69 1.86 5.41
CA PRO A 41 22.94 0.41 5.17
C PRO A 41 21.88 -0.54 5.74
N ASP A 42 21.14 -0.11 6.76
CA ASP A 42 20.15 -0.89 7.52
C ASP A 42 18.72 -0.79 6.99
N VAL A 43 18.48 0.07 5.98
CA VAL A 43 17.15 0.21 5.37
C VAL A 43 17.05 -0.56 4.05
N MET A 44 15.82 -0.88 3.64
CA MET A 44 15.55 -1.45 2.32
C MET A 44 16.01 -0.51 1.20
N GLN A 45 16.48 -1.07 0.09
CA GLN A 45 16.71 -0.33 -1.14
C GLN A 45 15.39 0.28 -1.66
N PHE A 46 15.49 1.30 -2.51
CA PHE A 46 14.33 1.93 -3.11
C PHE A 46 13.43 0.91 -3.83
N GLY A 47 14.01 0.09 -4.71
CA GLY A 47 13.28 -0.96 -5.41
C GLY A 47 12.71 -2.04 -4.50
N GLU A 48 13.44 -2.42 -3.44
CA GLU A 48 12.96 -3.35 -2.41
C GLU A 48 11.74 -2.78 -1.66
N THR A 49 11.78 -1.49 -1.30
CA THR A 49 10.66 -0.81 -0.63
C THR A 49 9.41 -0.78 -1.52
N ALA A 50 9.57 -0.47 -2.82
CA ALA A 50 8.47 -0.49 -3.78
C ALA A 50 7.89 -1.91 -3.97
N GLY A 51 8.76 -2.93 -4.07
CA GLY A 51 8.35 -4.33 -4.11
C GLY A 51 7.66 -4.80 -2.84
N HIS A 52 8.12 -4.33 -1.68
CA HIS A 52 7.48 -4.62 -0.39
C HIS A 52 6.05 -4.04 -0.30
N ILE A 53 5.85 -2.80 -0.76
CA ILE A 53 4.52 -2.19 -0.86
C ILE A 53 3.58 -3.05 -1.73
N LEU A 54 4.06 -3.48 -2.89
CA LEU A 54 3.30 -4.33 -3.80
C LEU A 54 2.87 -5.63 -3.13
N LEU A 55 3.83 -6.39 -2.59
CA LEU A 55 3.58 -7.69 -1.97
C LEU A 55 2.72 -7.59 -0.71
N ALA A 56 2.95 -6.60 0.14
CA ALA A 56 2.16 -6.41 1.35
C ALA A 56 0.70 -6.13 1.01
N GLY A 57 0.44 -5.26 0.04
CA GLY A 57 -0.92 -4.98 -0.43
C GLY A 57 -1.62 -6.23 -0.98
N GLU A 58 -0.95 -6.99 -1.85
CA GLU A 58 -1.51 -8.22 -2.45
C GLU A 58 -1.79 -9.29 -1.39
N VAL A 59 -0.80 -9.60 -0.56
CA VAL A 59 -0.87 -10.70 0.40
C VAL A 59 -1.90 -10.42 1.49
N LEU A 60 -1.85 -9.24 2.10
CA LEU A 60 -2.75 -8.93 3.22
C LEU A 60 -4.20 -8.78 2.76
N SER A 61 -4.42 -8.18 1.59
CA SER A 61 -5.77 -8.07 1.01
C SER A 61 -6.30 -9.41 0.53
N GLY A 62 -5.46 -10.25 -0.09
CA GLY A 62 -5.82 -11.59 -0.51
C GLY A 62 -6.26 -12.45 0.67
N LEU A 63 -5.46 -12.50 1.73
CA LEU A 63 -5.80 -13.22 2.96
C LEU A 63 -7.08 -12.71 3.62
N LEU A 64 -7.30 -11.39 3.63
CA LEU A 64 -8.52 -10.80 4.18
C LEU A 64 -9.76 -11.25 3.38
N LEU A 65 -9.67 -11.24 2.04
CA LEU A 65 -10.72 -11.67 1.13
C LEU A 65 -11.02 -13.17 1.23
N GLU A 66 -10.01 -14.00 1.53
CA GLU A 66 -10.15 -15.43 1.78
C GLU A 66 -10.69 -15.78 3.18
N GLY A 67 -11.02 -14.76 3.98
CA GLY A 67 -11.61 -14.94 5.30
C GLY A 67 -10.58 -15.23 6.40
N CYS A 68 -9.32 -14.84 6.24
CA CYS A 68 -8.35 -14.89 7.34
C CYS A 68 -8.84 -14.02 8.50
N GLU A 69 -9.02 -14.61 9.67
CA GLU A 69 -9.51 -13.90 10.88
C GLU A 69 -8.40 -13.53 11.86
N ASN A 70 -7.22 -14.15 11.72
CA ASN A 70 -6.11 -13.90 12.63
C ASN A 70 -4.82 -13.68 11.84
N PHE A 71 -4.29 -12.45 11.88
CA PHE A 71 -3.04 -12.04 11.24
C PHE A 71 -1.83 -12.16 12.17
N THR A 72 -1.94 -12.99 13.21
CA THR A 72 -0.83 -13.34 14.12
C THR A 72 -0.51 -14.83 14.02
N GLY A 73 0.55 -15.26 14.69
CA GLY A 73 0.82 -16.67 14.90
C GLY A 73 1.31 -17.49 13.70
N PRO A 74 1.42 -18.82 13.88
CA PRO A 74 2.02 -19.72 12.87
C PRO A 74 1.16 -19.85 11.61
N ASP A 75 -0.14 -20.03 11.73
CA ASP A 75 -1.06 -20.25 10.60
C ASP A 75 -1.04 -19.06 9.62
N PHE A 76 -1.03 -17.84 10.15
CA PHE A 76 -0.88 -16.66 9.32
C PHE A 76 0.44 -16.68 8.55
N ARG A 77 1.55 -17.06 9.23
CA ARG A 77 2.87 -17.11 8.58
C ARG A 77 2.92 -18.11 7.44
N GLU A 78 2.29 -19.28 7.59
CA GLU A 78 2.22 -20.30 6.52
C GLU A 78 1.31 -19.82 5.37
N LYS A 79 0.12 -19.30 5.67
CA LYS A 79 -0.78 -18.73 4.65
C LYS A 79 -0.10 -17.59 3.89
N ARG A 80 0.57 -16.68 4.60
CA ARG A 80 1.34 -15.59 3.98
C ARG A 80 2.38 -16.12 3.00
N LYS A 81 3.15 -17.15 3.35
CA LYS A 81 4.16 -17.74 2.46
C LYS A 81 3.53 -18.28 1.17
N ALA A 82 2.36 -18.90 1.26
CA ALA A 82 1.64 -19.44 0.10
C ALA A 82 1.15 -18.32 -0.85
N HIS A 83 0.87 -17.12 -0.33
CA HIS A 83 0.40 -15.98 -1.11
C HIS A 83 1.51 -15.08 -1.66
N VAL A 84 2.74 -15.19 -1.13
CA VAL A 84 3.86 -14.37 -1.62
C VAL A 84 4.30 -14.90 -2.98
N ARG A 85 4.04 -14.14 -4.03
CA ARG A 85 4.62 -14.42 -5.35
C ARG A 85 6.08 -13.99 -5.41
N GLN A 86 6.87 -14.67 -6.23
CA GLN A 86 8.23 -14.26 -6.49
C GLN A 86 8.25 -13.01 -7.37
N LEU A 87 9.00 -12.01 -6.94
CA LEU A 87 9.36 -10.88 -7.79
C LEU A 87 10.59 -11.23 -8.64
N PRO A 88 10.80 -10.58 -9.79
CA PRO A 88 12.07 -10.65 -10.49
C PRO A 88 13.23 -10.32 -9.55
N SER A 89 14.37 -10.95 -9.71
CA SER A 89 15.56 -10.70 -8.89
C SER A 89 16.05 -9.25 -8.95
N SER A 90 15.77 -8.56 -10.07
CA SER A 90 16.04 -7.13 -10.26
C SER A 90 14.84 -6.51 -10.97
N PRO A 91 13.77 -6.16 -10.24
CA PRO A 91 12.59 -5.60 -10.84
C PRO A 91 12.90 -4.19 -11.38
N THR A 92 12.54 -3.96 -12.64
CA THR A 92 12.73 -2.65 -13.26
C THR A 92 11.68 -1.65 -12.77
N GLN A 93 12.00 -0.36 -12.85
CA GLN A 93 11.07 0.75 -12.59
C GLN A 93 9.74 0.57 -13.31
N LYS A 94 9.78 0.31 -14.62
CA LYS A 94 8.58 0.14 -15.46
C LYS A 94 7.74 -1.05 -15.02
N TRP A 95 8.40 -2.17 -14.68
CA TRP A 95 7.72 -3.36 -14.21
C TRP A 95 7.02 -3.10 -12.86
N LEU A 96 7.72 -2.50 -11.89
CA LEU A 96 7.15 -2.17 -10.59
C LEU A 96 5.98 -1.18 -10.70
N ALA A 97 6.11 -0.12 -11.49
CA ALA A 97 5.04 0.84 -11.71
C ALA A 97 3.80 0.19 -12.35
N PHE A 98 4.00 -0.72 -13.32
CA PHE A 98 2.93 -1.49 -13.94
C PHE A 98 2.22 -2.41 -12.93
N GLU A 99 2.98 -3.21 -12.17
CA GLU A 99 2.42 -4.16 -11.20
C GLU A 99 1.70 -3.44 -10.04
N LEU A 100 2.26 -2.34 -9.54
CA LEU A 100 1.59 -1.50 -8.53
C LEU A 100 0.25 -0.96 -9.02
N ARG A 101 0.18 -0.54 -10.28
CA ARG A 101 -1.06 -0.04 -10.90
C ARG A 101 -2.09 -1.14 -11.10
N LYS A 102 -1.65 -2.30 -11.60
CA LYS A 102 -2.48 -3.48 -11.80
C LYS A 102 -3.06 -3.97 -10.46
N SER A 103 -2.19 -4.18 -9.46
CA SER A 103 -2.59 -4.77 -8.18
C SER A 103 -3.62 -3.93 -7.42
N ILE A 104 -3.49 -2.59 -7.42
CA ILE A 104 -4.46 -1.75 -6.71
C ILE A 104 -5.85 -1.80 -7.37
N GLY A 105 -5.92 -1.90 -8.70
CA GLY A 105 -7.17 -2.11 -9.40
C GLY A 105 -7.82 -3.42 -8.99
N GLU A 106 -7.10 -4.53 -9.09
CA GLU A 106 -7.59 -5.86 -8.74
C GLU A 106 -8.04 -5.94 -7.26
N ILE A 107 -7.24 -5.42 -6.34
CA ILE A 107 -7.54 -5.41 -4.90
C ILE A 107 -8.82 -4.60 -4.62
N THR A 108 -8.89 -3.37 -5.12
CA THR A 108 -10.04 -2.49 -4.83
C THR A 108 -11.31 -2.95 -5.51
N ASP A 109 -11.23 -3.55 -6.70
CA ASP A 109 -12.37 -4.13 -7.40
C ASP A 109 -12.91 -5.38 -6.68
N ALA A 110 -12.04 -6.20 -6.10
CA ALA A 110 -12.43 -7.35 -5.28
C ALA A 110 -13.05 -6.91 -3.95
N LEU A 111 -12.47 -5.93 -3.28
CA LEU A 111 -13.00 -5.37 -2.04
C LEU A 111 -14.34 -4.67 -2.28
N ALA A 112 -14.51 -3.90 -3.34
CA ALA A 112 -15.76 -3.19 -3.64
C ALA A 112 -16.98 -4.11 -3.82
N LYS A 113 -16.77 -5.41 -4.09
CA LYS A 113 -17.82 -6.42 -4.21
C LYS A 113 -18.26 -7.01 -2.88
N GLN A 114 -17.59 -6.69 -1.78
CA GLN A 114 -17.87 -7.25 -0.48
C GLN A 114 -19.07 -6.56 0.20
N THR A 115 -19.77 -7.29 1.04
CA THR A 115 -20.96 -6.81 1.73
C THR A 115 -20.63 -5.96 2.96
N PRO A 116 -21.58 -5.17 3.48
CA PRO A 116 -21.42 -4.46 4.75
C PRO A 116 -21.06 -5.40 5.92
N GLU A 117 -21.61 -6.62 5.94
CA GLU A 117 -21.35 -7.63 6.97
C GLU A 117 -19.91 -8.13 6.90
N PHE A 118 -19.34 -8.28 5.69
CA PHE A 118 -17.94 -8.59 5.52
C PHE A 118 -17.07 -7.54 6.23
N TYR A 119 -17.33 -6.25 5.99
CA TYR A 119 -16.54 -5.17 6.57
C TYR A 119 -16.72 -5.01 8.07
N ALA A 120 -17.90 -5.36 8.61
CA ALA A 120 -18.17 -5.35 10.05
C ALA A 120 -17.54 -6.54 10.79
N GLY A 121 -17.17 -7.60 10.08
CA GLY A 121 -16.54 -8.79 10.68
C GLY A 121 -15.21 -8.43 11.35
N VAL A 122 -14.98 -9.01 12.53
CA VAL A 122 -13.78 -8.74 13.34
C VAL A 122 -12.65 -9.70 12.96
N VAL A 123 -11.43 -9.16 12.90
CA VAL A 123 -10.19 -9.91 12.70
C VAL A 123 -9.15 -9.48 13.72
N THR A 124 -8.18 -10.35 14.02
CA THR A 124 -7.03 -10.00 14.86
C THR A 124 -5.90 -9.47 13.97
N ARG A 125 -5.55 -8.20 14.13
CA ARG A 125 -4.46 -7.53 13.42
C ARG A 125 -3.09 -8.07 13.85
N MET A 126 -2.01 -7.78 13.11
CA MET A 126 -0.65 -8.29 13.36
C MET A 126 -0.06 -7.90 14.74
N ASP A 127 -0.56 -6.84 15.36
CA ASP A 127 -0.20 -6.43 16.73
C ASP A 127 -1.07 -7.08 17.83
N GLY A 128 -1.96 -8.01 17.45
CA GLY A 128 -2.86 -8.72 18.36
C GLY A 128 -4.14 -7.95 18.70
N VAL A 129 -4.35 -6.76 18.14
CA VAL A 129 -5.55 -5.96 18.42
C VAL A 129 -6.72 -6.44 17.55
N PRO A 130 -7.92 -6.70 18.15
CA PRO A 130 -9.12 -6.97 17.37
C PRO A 130 -9.58 -5.68 16.66
N VAL A 131 -9.82 -5.78 15.36
CA VAL A 131 -10.29 -4.68 14.51
C VAL A 131 -11.33 -5.21 13.54
N THR A 132 -12.17 -4.34 12.99
CA THR A 132 -13.06 -4.71 11.89
C THR A 132 -12.26 -4.93 10.60
N ARG A 133 -12.83 -5.69 9.63
CA ARG A 133 -12.16 -5.82 8.31
C ARG A 133 -11.99 -4.48 7.61
N LEU A 134 -12.88 -3.52 7.82
CA LEU A 134 -12.71 -2.17 7.28
C LEU A 134 -11.47 -1.47 7.87
N GLU A 135 -11.29 -1.57 9.18
CA GLU A 135 -10.10 -1.03 9.86
C GLU A 135 -8.83 -1.77 9.44
N MET A 136 -8.92 -3.08 9.14
CA MET A 136 -7.80 -3.83 8.60
C MET A 136 -7.43 -3.35 7.19
N VAL A 137 -8.39 -3.09 6.31
CA VAL A 137 -8.14 -2.45 4.99
C VAL A 137 -7.48 -1.10 5.16
N GLN A 138 -7.93 -0.29 6.12
CA GLN A 138 -7.31 0.97 6.45
C GLN A 138 -5.86 0.80 6.91
N SER A 139 -5.59 -0.20 7.77
CA SER A 139 -4.23 -0.49 8.26
C SER A 139 -3.28 -0.92 7.12
N ILE A 140 -3.78 -1.67 6.13
CA ILE A 140 -2.99 -2.04 4.93
C ILE A 140 -2.61 -0.79 4.12
N LYS A 141 -3.56 0.13 3.93
CA LYS A 141 -3.30 1.43 3.27
C LYS A 141 -2.29 2.27 4.05
N GLU A 142 -2.41 2.32 5.37
CA GLU A 142 -1.49 3.07 6.25
C GLU A 142 -0.07 2.51 6.21
N HIS A 143 0.08 1.18 6.17
CA HIS A 143 1.36 0.53 5.95
C HIS A 143 2.02 0.99 4.63
N GLU A 144 1.25 1.06 3.53
CA GLU A 144 1.74 1.63 2.27
C GLU A 144 2.17 3.09 2.44
N MET A 145 1.39 3.90 3.17
CA MET A 145 1.71 5.32 3.41
C MET A 145 3.04 5.50 4.14
N VAL A 146 3.35 4.63 5.11
CA VAL A 146 4.64 4.64 5.83
C VAL A 146 5.79 4.37 4.86
N HIS A 147 5.70 3.32 4.04
CA HIS A 147 6.75 3.00 3.08
C HIS A 147 6.83 4.00 1.92
N ARG A 148 5.71 4.55 1.47
CA ARG A 148 5.71 5.66 0.51
C ARG A 148 6.45 6.88 1.04
N ALA A 149 6.34 7.19 2.33
CA ALA A 149 7.11 8.28 2.94
C ALA A 149 8.62 8.03 2.85
N GLN A 150 9.06 6.78 2.98
CA GLN A 150 10.46 6.39 2.77
C GLN A 150 10.89 6.60 1.31
N LEU A 151 10.05 6.20 0.32
CA LEU A 151 10.31 6.49 -1.09
C LEU A 151 10.41 8.01 -1.35
N PHE A 152 9.53 8.82 -0.76
CA PHE A 152 9.57 10.27 -0.87
C PHE A 152 10.85 10.86 -0.25
N PHE A 153 11.32 10.28 0.82
CA PHE A 153 12.60 10.66 1.43
C PHE A 153 13.77 10.35 0.49
N CYS A 154 13.79 9.17 -0.13
CA CYS A 154 14.81 8.82 -1.12
C CYS A 154 14.79 9.78 -2.32
N LEU A 155 13.61 10.15 -2.84
CA LEU A 155 13.49 11.18 -3.88
C LEU A 155 14.15 12.49 -3.45
N ARG A 156 13.88 12.95 -2.22
CA ARG A 156 14.50 14.19 -1.66
C ARG A 156 16.02 14.11 -1.59
N LEU A 157 16.57 12.97 -1.21
CA LEU A 157 18.02 12.76 -1.17
C LEU A 157 18.66 12.84 -2.58
N LYS A 158 17.86 12.54 -3.63
CA LYS A 158 18.25 12.70 -5.04
C LYS A 158 17.92 14.07 -5.62
N GLY A 159 17.46 15.03 -4.80
CA GLY A 159 17.06 16.37 -5.27
C GLY A 159 15.71 16.41 -6.01
N ILE A 160 14.96 15.30 -6.00
CA ILE A 160 13.67 15.19 -6.69
C ILE A 160 12.55 15.59 -5.74
N VAL A 161 11.69 16.52 -6.16
CA VAL A 161 10.53 16.95 -5.37
C VAL A 161 9.38 15.96 -5.60
N PRO A 162 8.85 15.30 -4.54
CA PRO A 162 7.73 14.36 -4.69
C PRO A 162 6.48 15.02 -5.30
N ALA A 163 5.71 14.24 -6.07
CA ALA A 163 4.54 14.72 -6.81
C ALA A 163 3.50 15.43 -5.95
N THR A 164 3.26 14.94 -4.72
CA THR A 164 2.36 15.59 -3.75
C THR A 164 2.78 17.01 -3.42
N THR A 165 4.08 17.24 -3.26
CA THR A 165 4.63 18.58 -3.01
C THR A 165 4.54 19.45 -4.26
N ARG A 166 4.87 18.90 -5.46
CA ARG A 166 4.74 19.64 -6.73
C ARG A 166 3.30 20.12 -6.95
N ARG A 167 2.30 19.24 -6.73
CA ARG A 167 0.86 19.62 -6.84
C ARG A 167 0.48 20.75 -5.90
N ARG A 168 0.92 20.67 -4.63
CA ARG A 168 0.65 21.72 -3.64
C ARG A 168 1.27 23.06 -4.04
N MET A 169 2.52 23.05 -4.52
CA MET A 169 3.21 24.28 -4.97
C MET A 169 2.51 24.89 -6.18
N ALA A 170 2.08 24.08 -7.14
CA ALA A 170 1.32 24.56 -8.30
C ALA A 170 -0.02 25.19 -7.91
N GLN A 171 -0.74 24.62 -6.94
CA GLN A 171 -1.99 25.17 -6.41
C GLN A 171 -1.79 26.49 -5.67
N GLN A 172 -0.64 26.68 -5.01
CA GLN A 172 -0.30 27.95 -4.34
C GLN A 172 0.08 29.05 -5.32
N ALA A 173 0.76 28.68 -6.42
CA ALA A 173 1.16 29.64 -7.45
C ALA A 173 -0.03 30.12 -8.33
N ALA A 174 -1.14 29.39 -8.32
CA ALA A 174 -2.36 29.72 -9.07
C ALA A 174 -3.36 30.59 -8.31
N LYS A 175 -3.06 30.95 -7.07
CA LYS A 175 -3.85 31.85 -6.19
C LYS A 175 -3.28 33.25 -6.16
#